data_08d79415e20744421ab7ed136feb23bb
#
_entry.id   08d79415e20744421ab7ed136feb23bb
#
_cell.length_a   1.000
_cell.length_b   1.000
_cell.length_c   1.000
_cell.angle_alpha   90.00
_cell.angle_beta   90.00
_cell.angle_gamma   90.00
#
_symmetry.space_group_name_H-M   'P 1'
#
loop_
_entity.id
_entity.type
_entity.pdbx_description
1 polymer ?
#
loop_
_entity_poly.entity_id
_entity_poly.type
_entity_poly.pdbx_seq_one_letter_code
_entity_poly.pdbx_strand_id
1 'polypeptide(L)'
;MNLALASIPRALVVIWMEAVLLGSVASTAAELNVKVEVEEELYRYVPANNGAGPMWCAGSTTLARIGDVVYATGLETLPDAKPLNNCRWVLWRRDHAGWQRRFVDEQGRTREPAPLAVIRDGSVLVSANPTLSPPEREGGGPARPEVMSFQASHNAPPDRWLPQWQGQPRFTEHSYRSFTADGVLGTSMLFQNIDYTHAEWVFRDAEGRWAGQGRLDWPWGAEYAKPQPVRTCYPAVGLSDRTVHFFGVSDILEPNLAWRSFKKELTGKEWDYDFRRLFYIWNADVTREGFRPWVEVASREATAGGVWPCDLWIEPGGAVQLLWTERAIDERLRTRFFPEVKQSHSLRHVRIDRGQLGDRHTLSESTETKPAPLVTAARFHPLRDGRLLVFTHVSGSEGGNRIAELKQDGTWGATVTVPLTRAFTSFFTATPRAGTQPSDYLDLLGTVAGSDHAIHYARIRVR
;
A
#
# COMPACT_ATOMS: atom_id res chain seq x y z
N MET A 1 -11.96 -44.91 -83.45
CA MET A 1 -10.76 -44.83 -82.63
C MET A 1 -11.29 -44.85 -81.18
N ASN A 2 -11.18 -45.98 -80.56
CA ASN A 2 -11.78 -46.26 -79.26
C ASN A 2 -10.90 -45.79 -78.14
N LEU A 3 -11.47 -45.08 -77.17
CA LEU A 3 -10.84 -44.80 -75.89
C LEU A 3 -11.67 -45.50 -74.78
N ALA A 4 -10.98 -46.42 -74.07
CA ALA A 4 -11.55 -47.24 -73.03
C ALA A 4 -11.66 -46.41 -71.75
N LEU A 5 -12.82 -46.53 -71.09
CA LEU A 5 -13.06 -46.03 -69.69
C LEU A 5 -12.60 -47.06 -68.71
N ALA A 6 -11.62 -46.69 -67.85
CA ALA A 6 -11.21 -47.49 -66.72
C ALA A 6 -12.03 -47.15 -65.49
N SER A 7 -12.62 -48.13 -64.85
CA SER A 7 -13.42 -48.07 -63.62
C SER A 7 -12.53 -48.06 -62.40
N ILE A 8 -12.75 -47.07 -61.49
CA ILE A 8 -12.11 -46.99 -60.18
C ILE A 8 -13.03 -47.57 -59.10
N PRO A 9 -12.58 -48.46 -58.22
CA PRO A 9 -13.42 -49.02 -57.16
C PRO A 9 -13.60 -48.01 -55.99
N ARG A 10 -14.81 -47.89 -55.50
CA ARG A 10 -15.18 -47.13 -54.31
C ARG A 10 -14.66 -47.85 -53.07
N ALA A 11 -13.67 -47.24 -52.39
CA ALA A 11 -13.25 -47.62 -51.04
C ALA A 11 -14.21 -47.01 -50.02
N LEU A 12 -14.81 -47.84 -49.16
CA LEU A 12 -15.63 -47.45 -48.03
C LEU A 12 -14.70 -46.95 -46.94
N VAL A 13 -14.75 -45.62 -46.62
CA VAL A 13 -14.07 -45.07 -45.44
C VAL A 13 -15.04 -45.14 -44.28
N VAL A 14 -14.75 -46.06 -43.34
CA VAL A 14 -15.42 -46.12 -42.03
C VAL A 14 -14.76 -45.12 -41.09
N ILE A 15 -15.43 -44.01 -40.81
CA ILE A 15 -14.98 -43.01 -39.82
C ILE A 15 -15.43 -43.51 -38.45
N TRP A 16 -14.44 -43.92 -37.63
CA TRP A 16 -14.65 -44.10 -36.20
C TRP A 16 -14.68 -42.74 -35.52
N MET A 17 -15.85 -42.31 -35.03
CA MET A 17 -15.97 -41.18 -34.10
C MET A 17 -15.64 -41.69 -32.68
N GLU A 18 -14.41 -41.46 -32.21
CA GLU A 18 -14.12 -41.53 -30.79
C GLU A 18 -14.75 -40.34 -30.10
N ALA A 19 -15.80 -40.58 -29.32
CA ALA A 19 -16.36 -39.58 -28.43
C ALA A 19 -15.38 -39.39 -27.24
N VAL A 20 -14.56 -38.32 -27.31
CA VAL A 20 -13.78 -37.88 -26.16
C VAL A 20 -14.76 -37.24 -25.19
N LEU A 21 -15.13 -38.00 -24.16
CA LEU A 21 -15.77 -37.48 -22.95
C LEU A 21 -14.77 -36.54 -22.23
N LEU A 22 -14.84 -35.26 -22.54
CA LEU A 22 -14.25 -34.21 -21.71
C LEU A 22 -15.02 -34.21 -20.38
N GLY A 23 -14.57 -35.03 -19.44
CA GLY A 23 -14.95 -34.91 -18.05
C GLY A 23 -14.51 -33.51 -17.56
N SER A 24 -15.45 -32.61 -17.34
CA SER A 24 -15.22 -31.39 -16.59
C SER A 24 -14.80 -31.77 -15.17
N VAL A 25 -13.50 -31.78 -14.92
CA VAL A 25 -12.98 -31.81 -13.55
C VAL A 25 -13.41 -30.49 -12.94
N ALA A 26 -14.53 -30.48 -12.22
CA ALA A 26 -14.86 -29.37 -11.33
C ALA A 26 -13.73 -29.30 -10.31
N SER A 27 -12.80 -28.38 -10.52
CA SER A 27 -11.82 -28.00 -9.53
C SER A 27 -12.61 -27.47 -8.33
N THR A 28 -12.82 -28.30 -7.32
CA THR A 28 -13.27 -27.84 -6.02
C THR A 28 -12.17 -26.89 -5.54
N ALA A 29 -12.47 -25.57 -5.54
CA ALA A 29 -11.58 -24.59 -4.96
C ALA A 29 -11.23 -25.08 -3.54
N ALA A 30 -9.94 -25.33 -3.29
CA ALA A 30 -9.50 -25.78 -1.99
C ALA A 30 -9.90 -24.72 -0.97
N GLU A 31 -10.61 -25.12 0.07
CA GLU A 31 -11.02 -24.24 1.15
C GLU A 31 -9.77 -23.67 1.83
N LEU A 32 -9.71 -22.35 2.01
CA LEU A 32 -8.59 -21.68 2.67
C LEU A 32 -8.50 -22.17 4.13
N ASN A 33 -7.40 -22.81 4.47
CA ASN A 33 -7.10 -23.19 5.85
C ASN A 33 -6.25 -22.09 6.50
N VAL A 34 -6.79 -21.46 7.55
CA VAL A 34 -6.19 -20.32 8.22
C VAL A 34 -5.87 -20.68 9.68
N LYS A 35 -4.60 -20.55 10.06
CA LYS A 35 -4.13 -20.79 11.42
C LYS A 35 -3.32 -19.61 11.95
N VAL A 36 -3.74 -19.03 13.05
CA VAL A 36 -2.94 -18.03 13.80
C VAL A 36 -1.85 -18.79 14.56
N GLU A 37 -0.59 -18.49 14.28
CA GLU A 37 0.58 -19.12 14.92
C GLU A 37 1.20 -18.24 16.00
N VAL A 38 1.11 -16.92 15.83
CA VAL A 38 1.64 -15.93 16.78
C VAL A 38 0.67 -14.77 16.87
N GLU A 39 0.46 -14.28 18.08
CA GLU A 39 -0.28 -13.06 18.40
C GLU A 39 0.37 -12.44 19.63
N GLU A 40 1.03 -11.30 19.49
CA GLU A 40 1.81 -10.69 20.58
C GLU A 40 1.87 -9.16 20.46
N GLU A 41 2.05 -8.49 21.60
CA GLU A 41 2.37 -7.06 21.65
C GLU A 41 3.86 -6.88 21.34
N LEU A 42 4.19 -6.03 20.34
CA LEU A 42 5.57 -5.74 20.02
C LEU A 42 6.14 -4.64 20.93
N TYR A 43 5.45 -3.50 21.02
CA TYR A 43 5.87 -2.39 21.90
C TYR A 43 4.71 -1.46 22.22
N ARG A 44 4.89 -0.70 23.32
CA ARG A 44 4.03 0.44 23.66
C ARG A 44 4.73 1.75 23.36
N TYR A 45 3.95 2.77 23.04
CA TYR A 45 4.46 4.11 22.76
C TYR A 45 3.68 5.17 23.51
N VAL A 46 4.35 6.28 23.80
CA VAL A 46 3.71 7.51 24.28
C VAL A 46 3.30 8.34 23.07
N PRO A 47 2.05 8.84 22.99
CA PRO A 47 1.62 9.71 21.90
C PRO A 47 2.52 10.94 21.79
N ALA A 48 3.03 11.17 20.59
CA ALA A 48 3.94 12.29 20.32
C ALA A 48 3.21 13.64 20.25
N ASN A 49 1.89 13.63 20.04
CA ASN A 49 1.05 14.83 19.85
C ASN A 49 1.57 15.77 18.76
N ASN A 50 2.18 15.21 17.73
CA ASN A 50 2.78 15.90 16.59
C ASN A 50 1.98 15.71 15.29
N GLY A 51 0.76 15.19 15.38
CA GLY A 51 -0.11 14.88 14.25
C GLY A 51 0.27 13.62 13.47
N ALA A 52 1.25 12.85 13.94
CA ALA A 52 1.63 11.54 13.40
C ALA A 52 1.63 10.47 14.49
N GLY A 53 1.76 9.23 14.11
CA GLY A 53 1.87 8.07 14.99
C GLY A 53 2.48 6.88 14.27
N PRO A 54 2.68 5.74 14.94
CA PRO A 54 3.33 4.56 14.35
C PRO A 54 2.67 4.02 13.07
N MET A 55 1.38 4.29 12.88
CA MET A 55 0.62 3.85 11.69
C MET A 55 0.49 4.94 10.62
N TRP A 56 1.18 6.06 10.76
CA TRP A 56 1.15 7.14 9.78
C TRP A 56 1.84 6.73 8.46
N CYS A 57 1.50 7.38 7.34
CA CYS A 57 2.02 7.07 6.00
C CYS A 57 1.65 5.65 5.52
N ALA A 58 0.37 5.32 5.57
CA ALA A 58 -0.20 3.99 5.32
C ALA A 58 0.11 3.36 3.94
N GLY A 59 0.59 4.14 2.96
CA GLY A 59 1.02 3.63 1.64
C GLY A 59 2.32 2.82 1.67
N SER A 60 3.20 3.09 2.64
CA SER A 60 4.43 2.33 2.86
C SER A 60 4.23 1.29 3.97
N THR A 61 5.13 0.32 4.06
CA THR A 61 5.10 -0.67 5.14
C THR A 61 6.24 -0.43 6.12
N THR A 62 5.97 -0.77 7.39
CA THR A 62 6.97 -0.83 8.47
C THR A 62 7.27 -2.27 8.87
N LEU A 63 6.93 -3.25 8.02
CA LEU A 63 7.09 -4.68 8.26
C LEU A 63 7.62 -5.37 7.01
N ALA A 64 8.64 -6.23 7.15
CA ALA A 64 9.12 -7.09 6.07
C ALA A 64 9.69 -8.41 6.61
N ARG A 65 9.77 -9.43 5.74
CA ARG A 65 10.25 -10.78 6.04
C ARG A 65 11.39 -11.19 5.13
N ILE A 66 12.43 -11.80 5.71
CA ILE A 66 13.48 -12.53 5.00
C ILE A 66 13.52 -13.96 5.56
N GLY A 67 13.13 -14.95 4.78
CA GLY A 67 13.01 -16.32 5.26
C GLY A 67 12.07 -16.43 6.48
N ASP A 68 12.57 -16.89 7.62
CA ASP A 68 11.81 -17.01 8.86
C ASP A 68 11.96 -15.78 9.78
N VAL A 69 12.79 -14.83 9.42
CA VAL A 69 13.05 -13.62 10.21
C VAL A 69 12.16 -12.48 9.75
N VAL A 70 11.55 -11.81 10.71
CA VAL A 70 10.69 -10.63 10.47
C VAL A 70 11.37 -9.39 11.04
N TYR A 71 11.30 -8.30 10.30
CA TYR A 71 11.78 -6.99 10.72
C TYR A 71 10.62 -6.01 10.76
N ALA A 72 10.62 -5.17 11.79
CA ALA A 72 9.63 -4.10 11.95
C ALA A 72 10.31 -2.81 12.39
N THR A 73 9.85 -1.67 11.88
CA THR A 73 10.22 -0.38 12.45
C THR A 73 9.13 0.12 13.39
N GLY A 74 9.57 0.71 14.50
CA GLY A 74 8.73 1.35 15.49
C GLY A 74 9.05 2.84 15.60
N LEU A 75 8.22 3.56 16.35
CA LEU A 75 8.35 4.98 16.61
C LEU A 75 8.29 5.21 18.12
N GLU A 76 9.33 5.84 18.69
CA GLU A 76 9.39 6.24 20.09
C GLU A 76 9.30 7.75 20.22
N THR A 77 8.51 8.24 21.18
CA THR A 77 8.44 9.67 21.52
C THR A 77 9.57 10.06 22.47
N LEU A 78 10.24 11.14 22.17
CA LEU A 78 11.32 11.73 22.96
C LEU A 78 10.74 12.82 23.86
N PRO A 79 10.76 12.66 25.21
CA PRO A 79 10.11 13.59 26.13
C PRO A 79 10.77 14.98 26.14
N ASP A 80 12.08 15.04 25.85
CA ASP A 80 12.88 16.28 25.91
C ASP A 80 12.90 17.04 24.56
N ALA A 81 12.23 16.50 23.53
CA ALA A 81 12.14 17.16 22.22
C ALA A 81 10.77 17.79 22.01
N LYS A 82 10.76 18.98 21.39
CA LYS A 82 9.52 19.66 21.04
C LYS A 82 8.90 19.09 19.75
N PRO A 83 7.55 19.05 19.65
CA PRO A 83 6.88 18.78 18.37
C PRO A 83 7.29 19.83 17.30
N LEU A 84 7.34 19.48 15.99
CA LEU A 84 6.82 18.24 15.40
C LEU A 84 7.82 17.07 15.39
N ASN A 85 9.12 17.30 15.50
CA ASN A 85 10.19 16.32 15.33
C ASN A 85 10.62 15.72 16.68
N ASN A 86 9.67 15.21 17.42
CA ASN A 86 9.88 14.67 18.77
C ASN A 86 9.82 13.16 18.86
N CYS A 87 10.12 12.47 17.77
CA CYS A 87 10.20 11.01 17.73
C CYS A 87 11.57 10.55 17.22
N ARG A 88 11.89 9.28 17.50
CA ARG A 88 12.95 8.54 16.84
C ARG A 88 12.43 7.18 16.37
N TRP A 89 13.03 6.63 15.33
CA TRP A 89 12.66 5.31 14.87
C TRP A 89 13.52 4.23 15.51
N VAL A 90 12.95 3.02 15.61
CA VAL A 90 13.59 1.83 16.19
C VAL A 90 13.41 0.68 15.22
N LEU A 91 14.45 -0.14 15.02
CA LEU A 91 14.36 -1.39 14.26
C LEU A 91 14.27 -2.57 15.21
N TRP A 92 13.25 -3.38 15.01
CA TRP A 92 13.01 -4.64 15.70
C TRP A 92 13.28 -5.80 14.76
N ARG A 93 13.80 -6.90 15.31
CA ARG A 93 14.01 -8.17 14.62
C ARG A 93 13.35 -9.29 15.40
N ARG A 94 12.60 -10.13 14.71
CA ARG A 94 11.98 -11.34 15.26
C ARG A 94 12.54 -12.59 14.60
N ASP A 95 12.97 -13.53 15.40
CA ASP A 95 13.30 -14.89 15.00
C ASP A 95 12.59 -15.92 15.90
N HIS A 96 13.11 -17.15 16.00
CA HIS A 96 12.57 -18.20 16.85
C HIS A 96 12.62 -17.87 18.36
N ALA A 97 13.51 -16.98 18.77
CA ALA A 97 13.63 -16.52 20.17
C ALA A 97 12.67 -15.35 20.51
N GLY A 98 11.90 -14.85 19.52
CA GLY A 98 11.00 -13.72 19.68
C GLY A 98 11.58 -12.39 19.20
N TRP A 99 10.97 -11.29 19.63
CA TRP A 99 11.37 -9.93 19.26
C TRP A 99 12.59 -9.45 20.05
N GLN A 100 13.50 -8.83 19.32
CA GLN A 100 14.68 -8.16 19.87
C GLN A 100 14.83 -6.77 19.25
N ARG A 101 15.21 -5.78 20.07
CA ARG A 101 15.57 -4.46 19.58
C ARG A 101 16.93 -4.54 18.88
N ARG A 102 16.92 -4.32 17.56
CA ARG A 102 18.12 -4.43 16.72
C ARG A 102 18.91 -3.13 16.65
N PHE A 103 18.19 -2.00 16.59
CA PHE A 103 18.82 -0.67 16.47
C PHE A 103 17.85 0.41 16.96
N VAL A 104 18.43 1.50 17.48
CA VAL A 104 17.75 2.73 17.82
C VAL A 104 18.50 3.88 17.18
N ASP A 105 17.79 4.78 16.53
CA ASP A 105 18.39 6.01 16.02
C ASP A 105 18.55 7.02 17.18
N GLU A 106 19.70 6.96 17.87
CA GLU A 106 19.95 7.80 19.04
C GLU A 106 20.18 9.28 18.70
N GLN A 107 20.51 9.57 17.44
CA GLN A 107 20.87 10.92 17.01
C GLN A 107 19.79 11.57 16.13
N GLY A 108 19.11 10.77 15.33
CA GLY A 108 18.10 11.25 14.42
C GLY A 108 16.77 11.47 15.12
N ARG A 109 16.12 12.60 14.82
CA ARG A 109 14.76 12.89 15.26
C ARG A 109 13.87 13.04 14.04
N THR A 110 12.69 12.47 14.11
CA THR A 110 11.72 12.46 13.02
C THR A 110 10.32 12.75 13.56
N ARG A 111 9.42 13.06 12.65
CA ARG A 111 7.99 13.16 12.93
C ARG A 111 7.27 11.84 12.69
N GLU A 112 7.67 11.10 11.67
CA GLU A 112 6.91 10.00 11.08
C GLU A 112 7.66 8.68 11.19
N PRO A 113 6.94 7.53 11.10
CA PRO A 113 7.58 6.22 11.04
C PRO A 113 8.55 6.12 9.87
N ALA A 114 9.54 5.26 10.02
CA ALA A 114 10.52 4.95 8.98
C ALA A 114 10.08 3.68 8.22
N PRO A 115 9.62 3.75 6.96
CA PRO A 115 9.32 2.58 6.17
C PRO A 115 10.58 1.76 5.92
N LEU A 116 10.39 0.44 5.79
CA LEU A 116 11.48 -0.48 5.53
C LEU A 116 11.23 -1.36 4.32
N ALA A 117 12.32 -1.90 3.78
CA ALA A 117 12.31 -2.90 2.72
C ALA A 117 13.45 -3.91 2.92
N VAL A 118 13.35 -5.05 2.25
CA VAL A 118 14.37 -6.10 2.27
C VAL A 118 14.78 -6.45 0.84
N ILE A 119 16.06 -6.77 0.63
CA ILE A 119 16.60 -7.12 -0.68
C ILE A 119 17.36 -8.45 -0.65
N ARG A 120 17.62 -9.00 -1.82
CA ARG A 120 18.13 -10.38 -2.05
C ARG A 120 19.42 -10.75 -1.32
N ASP A 121 20.29 -9.79 -1.04
CA ASP A 121 21.55 -10.02 -0.31
C ASP A 121 21.35 -10.17 1.21
N GLY A 122 20.10 -10.13 1.66
CA GLY A 122 19.73 -10.18 3.07
C GLY A 122 19.79 -8.81 3.77
N SER A 123 19.99 -7.72 3.04
CA SER A 123 19.96 -6.38 3.62
C SER A 123 18.56 -5.94 3.96
N VAL A 124 18.44 -5.26 5.12
CA VAL A 124 17.24 -4.55 5.56
C VAL A 124 17.49 -3.06 5.38
N LEU A 125 16.68 -2.42 4.55
CA LEU A 125 16.78 -1.00 4.24
C LEU A 125 15.70 -0.24 5.01
N VAL A 126 16.08 0.84 5.71
CA VAL A 126 15.15 1.71 6.45
C VAL A 126 15.28 3.12 5.91
N SER A 127 14.17 3.68 5.40
CA SER A 127 14.13 5.07 4.94
C SER A 127 13.77 6.00 6.08
N ALA A 128 14.68 6.88 6.47
CA ALA A 128 14.49 7.87 7.51
C ALA A 128 14.51 9.30 6.93
N ASN A 129 13.90 10.23 7.67
CA ASN A 129 13.90 11.66 7.32
C ASN A 129 14.23 12.51 8.57
N PRO A 130 15.46 12.39 9.11
CA PRO A 130 15.83 13.10 10.32
C PRO A 130 15.81 14.62 10.10
N THR A 131 15.25 15.33 11.06
CA THR A 131 15.31 16.79 11.10
C THR A 131 16.73 17.30 11.33
N LEU A 132 17.03 18.46 10.75
CA LEU A 132 18.25 19.22 11.02
C LEU A 132 18.02 20.32 12.08
N SER A 133 16.81 20.42 12.62
CA SER A 133 16.47 21.40 13.65
C SER A 133 16.90 20.92 15.03
N PRO A 134 17.25 21.82 15.97
CA PRO A 134 17.59 21.45 17.35
C PRO A 134 16.34 20.95 18.12
N PRO A 135 16.50 20.18 19.22
CA PRO A 135 15.40 19.53 19.94
C PRO A 135 14.42 20.52 20.62
N GLU A 136 14.89 21.67 21.00
CA GLU A 136 14.10 22.76 21.62
C GLU A 136 13.26 23.55 20.62
N ARG A 137 13.45 23.34 19.31
CA ARG A 137 12.68 24.04 18.29
C ARG A 137 11.26 23.48 18.21
N GLU A 138 10.30 24.34 18.42
CA GLU A 138 8.89 24.06 18.18
C GLU A 138 8.54 24.22 16.69
N GLY A 139 7.67 23.37 16.18
CA GLY A 139 7.24 23.37 14.79
C GLY A 139 8.19 22.63 13.84
N GLY A 140 8.00 22.87 12.54
CA GLY A 140 8.74 22.22 11.48
C GLY A 140 10.14 22.77 11.23
N GLY A 141 10.85 22.11 10.33
CA GLY A 141 12.16 22.57 9.92
C GLY A 141 12.77 21.71 8.81
N PRO A 142 13.99 22.05 8.37
CA PRO A 142 14.66 21.28 7.35
C PRO A 142 14.95 19.85 7.83
N ALA A 143 14.85 18.91 6.87
CA ALA A 143 15.17 17.50 7.10
C ALA A 143 16.11 17.00 6.00
N ARG A 144 16.81 15.88 6.26
CA ARG A 144 17.71 15.26 5.31
C ARG A 144 17.38 13.78 5.15
N PRO A 145 16.67 13.41 4.08
CA PRO A 145 16.35 12.01 3.79
C PRO A 145 17.60 11.14 3.70
N GLU A 146 17.53 9.96 4.29
CA GLU A 146 18.59 8.96 4.27
C GLU A 146 18.02 7.54 4.23
N VAL A 147 18.82 6.58 3.79
CA VAL A 147 18.52 5.15 3.86
C VAL A 147 19.59 4.48 4.69
N MET A 148 19.17 3.79 5.75
CA MET A 148 20.04 2.97 6.59
C MET A 148 19.99 1.53 6.10
N SER A 149 21.17 0.91 5.85
CA SER A 149 21.28 -0.46 5.38
C SER A 149 21.86 -1.35 6.47
N PHE A 150 21.12 -2.38 6.86
CA PHE A 150 21.50 -3.36 7.87
C PHE A 150 21.70 -4.71 7.22
N GLN A 151 22.82 -5.36 7.50
CA GLN A 151 23.02 -6.75 7.15
C GLN A 151 22.24 -7.66 8.10
N ALA A 152 21.36 -8.53 7.56
CA ALA A 152 20.50 -9.39 8.38
C ALA A 152 21.32 -10.39 9.22
N SER A 153 22.49 -10.80 8.75
CA SER A 153 23.36 -11.80 9.37
C SER A 153 24.32 -11.26 10.45
N HIS A 154 24.48 -9.95 10.56
CA HIS A 154 25.50 -9.33 11.41
C HIS A 154 24.89 -8.27 12.35
N ASN A 155 25.46 -8.16 13.54
CA ASN A 155 25.14 -7.10 14.50
C ASN A 155 25.96 -5.81 14.29
N ALA A 156 26.56 -5.64 13.12
CA ALA A 156 27.31 -4.43 12.79
C ALA A 156 26.40 -3.19 12.74
N PRO A 157 26.96 -1.99 12.97
CA PRO A 157 26.27 -0.75 12.68
C PRO A 157 25.79 -0.70 11.22
N PRO A 158 24.67 0.02 10.95
CA PRO A 158 24.21 0.16 9.57
C PRO A 158 25.10 1.06 8.75
N ASP A 159 25.16 0.79 7.44
CA ASP A 159 25.64 1.76 6.47
C ASP A 159 24.61 2.84 6.28
N ARG A 160 25.05 4.09 6.17
CA ARG A 160 24.17 5.24 5.87
C ARG A 160 24.37 5.66 4.44
N TRP A 161 23.29 5.63 3.65
CA TRP A 161 23.26 6.08 2.27
C TRP A 161 22.51 7.39 2.16
N LEU A 162 23.15 8.40 1.59
CA LEU A 162 22.50 9.67 1.26
C LEU A 162 21.99 9.60 -0.18
N PRO A 163 20.67 9.70 -0.40
CA PRO A 163 20.12 9.71 -1.75
C PRO A 163 20.66 10.87 -2.57
N GLN A 164 20.94 10.61 -3.85
CA GLN A 164 21.40 11.61 -4.80
C GLN A 164 20.20 12.19 -5.54
N TRP A 165 19.74 13.35 -5.08
CA TRP A 165 18.58 14.05 -5.64
C TRP A 165 18.96 14.88 -6.85
N GLN A 166 17.99 15.13 -7.73
CA GLN A 166 18.16 16.12 -8.79
C GLN A 166 18.13 17.52 -8.18
N GLY A 167 19.21 18.28 -8.33
CA GLY A 167 19.34 19.60 -7.71
C GLY A 167 19.51 19.54 -6.19
N GLN A 168 18.86 20.48 -5.50
CA GLN A 168 18.93 20.60 -4.02
C GLN A 168 17.51 20.80 -3.44
N PRO A 169 16.68 19.77 -3.46
CA PRO A 169 15.32 19.88 -2.94
C PRO A 169 15.32 20.18 -1.43
N ARG A 170 14.35 20.99 -1.00
CA ARG A 170 14.20 21.39 0.41
C ARG A 170 13.20 20.48 1.10
N PHE A 171 13.69 19.43 1.74
CA PHE A 171 12.86 18.53 2.54
C PHE A 171 12.58 19.08 3.93
N THR A 172 11.40 18.77 4.44
CA THR A 172 10.96 19.08 5.79
C THR A 172 10.39 17.81 6.46
N GLU A 173 9.94 17.91 7.70
CA GLU A 173 9.23 16.82 8.38
C GLU A 173 7.89 16.48 7.70
N HIS A 174 7.31 17.38 6.90
CA HIS A 174 6.12 17.14 6.09
C HIS A 174 6.42 16.63 4.67
N SER A 175 7.67 16.36 4.36
CA SER A 175 8.03 15.70 3.11
C SER A 175 7.69 14.21 3.20
N TYR A 176 6.39 13.88 3.04
CA TYR A 176 5.90 12.51 3.10
C TYR A 176 6.63 11.64 2.11
N ARG A 177 6.97 10.44 2.54
CA ARG A 177 7.79 9.54 1.74
C ARG A 177 7.09 8.23 1.46
N SER A 178 7.48 7.60 0.35
CA SER A 178 7.13 6.23 0.03
C SER A 178 8.38 5.49 -0.40
N PHE A 179 8.59 4.32 0.18
CA PHE A 179 9.75 3.50 -0.03
C PHE A 179 9.34 2.10 -0.48
N THR A 180 10.00 1.62 -1.54
CA THR A 180 9.73 0.33 -2.14
C THR A 180 11.02 -0.34 -2.58
N ALA A 181 11.02 -1.67 -2.71
CA ALA A 181 12.14 -2.43 -3.26
C ALA A 181 11.65 -3.65 -4.03
N ASP A 182 12.38 -4.01 -5.09
CA ASP A 182 12.34 -5.34 -5.67
C ASP A 182 13.29 -6.23 -4.87
N GLY A 183 12.74 -7.08 -4.03
CA GLY A 183 13.51 -7.97 -3.15
C GLY A 183 14.26 -9.07 -3.89
N VAL A 184 13.88 -9.37 -5.15
CA VAL A 184 14.56 -10.38 -5.98
C VAL A 184 15.78 -9.79 -6.69
N LEU A 185 15.61 -8.62 -7.30
CA LEU A 185 16.64 -7.97 -8.08
C LEU A 185 17.55 -7.06 -7.25
N GLY A 186 17.12 -6.67 -6.05
CA GLY A 186 17.92 -5.84 -5.15
C GLY A 186 17.90 -4.36 -5.50
N THR A 187 16.90 -3.91 -6.24
CA THR A 187 16.69 -2.51 -6.56
C THR A 187 15.76 -1.85 -5.54
N SER A 188 15.85 -0.53 -5.37
CA SER A 188 14.98 0.21 -4.46
C SER A 188 14.68 1.60 -4.98
N MET A 189 13.54 2.16 -4.54
CA MET A 189 13.07 3.47 -4.94
C MET A 189 12.46 4.24 -3.78
N LEU A 190 12.77 5.53 -3.70
CA LEU A 190 12.25 6.46 -2.71
C LEU A 190 11.59 7.63 -3.42
N PHE A 191 10.35 7.94 -3.03
CA PHE A 191 9.64 9.19 -3.32
C PHE A 191 9.55 10.04 -2.07
N GLN A 192 9.70 11.35 -2.22
CA GLN A 192 9.58 12.29 -1.12
C GLN A 192 8.94 13.60 -1.57
N ASN A 193 7.83 13.97 -0.94
CA ASN A 193 7.06 15.15 -1.33
C ASN A 193 7.81 16.45 -1.06
N ILE A 194 7.62 17.41 -1.96
CA ILE A 194 7.98 18.82 -1.77
C ILE A 194 6.69 19.62 -1.70
N ASP A 195 6.35 20.03 -0.50
CA ASP A 195 5.12 20.78 -0.21
C ASP A 195 3.87 20.20 -0.92
N TYR A 196 3.14 21.01 -1.67
CA TYR A 196 1.93 20.63 -2.40
C TYR A 196 2.14 20.49 -3.91
N THR A 197 3.38 20.58 -4.40
CA THR A 197 3.65 20.78 -5.82
C THR A 197 4.08 19.51 -6.57
N HIS A 198 4.90 18.67 -5.96
CA HIS A 198 5.48 17.49 -6.61
C HIS A 198 6.09 16.53 -5.58
N ALA A 199 6.57 15.38 -6.06
CA ALA A 199 7.53 14.57 -5.32
C ALA A 199 8.87 14.53 -6.07
N GLU A 200 9.95 14.57 -5.30
CA GLU A 200 11.27 14.13 -5.78
C GLU A 200 11.35 12.62 -5.66
N TRP A 201 12.10 11.98 -6.57
CA TRP A 201 12.33 10.54 -6.50
C TRP A 201 13.76 10.18 -6.85
N VAL A 202 14.24 9.08 -6.26
CA VAL A 202 15.53 8.46 -6.55
C VAL A 202 15.39 6.95 -6.66
N PHE A 203 16.15 6.37 -7.60
CA PHE A 203 16.22 4.94 -7.85
C PHE A 203 17.64 4.45 -7.61
N ARG A 204 17.78 3.35 -6.86
CA ARG A 204 19.04 2.68 -6.59
C ARG A 204 19.05 1.31 -7.27
N ASP A 205 20.04 1.07 -8.10
CA ASP A 205 20.20 -0.18 -8.85
C ASP A 205 20.75 -1.33 -7.98
N ALA A 206 20.81 -2.52 -8.56
CA ALA A 206 21.30 -3.73 -7.90
C ALA A 206 22.80 -3.68 -7.54
N GLU A 207 23.58 -2.83 -8.22
CA GLU A 207 24.98 -2.58 -7.94
C GLU A 207 25.19 -1.52 -6.85
N GLY A 208 24.10 -0.97 -6.33
CA GLY A 208 24.15 0.00 -5.25
C GLY A 208 24.38 1.45 -5.67
N ARG A 209 24.21 1.78 -6.96
CA ARG A 209 24.38 3.12 -7.49
C ARG A 209 23.02 3.84 -7.53
N TRP A 210 23.01 5.13 -7.29
CA TRP A 210 21.87 5.99 -7.59
C TRP A 210 21.79 6.20 -9.11
N ALA A 211 21.09 5.28 -9.79
CA ALA A 211 21.07 5.19 -11.26
C ALA A 211 19.93 5.98 -11.92
N GLY A 212 19.00 6.50 -11.13
CA GLY A 212 17.90 7.34 -11.60
C GLY A 212 17.47 8.34 -10.53
N GLN A 213 17.05 9.51 -10.98
CA GLN A 213 16.55 10.57 -10.12
C GLN A 213 15.66 11.52 -10.92
N GLY A 214 14.73 12.19 -10.29
CA GLY A 214 13.90 13.16 -10.99
C GLY A 214 12.74 13.65 -10.13
N ARG A 215 11.83 14.32 -10.84
CA ARG A 215 10.64 14.94 -10.28
C ARG A 215 9.39 14.28 -10.83
N LEU A 216 8.39 14.09 -9.98
CA LEU A 216 7.04 13.66 -10.31
C LEU A 216 6.08 14.80 -9.99
N ASP A 217 5.63 15.52 -11.01
CA ASP A 217 4.62 16.57 -10.86
C ASP A 217 3.25 15.95 -10.56
N TRP A 218 2.50 16.57 -9.63
CA TRP A 218 1.17 16.12 -9.28
C TRP A 218 0.16 16.32 -10.41
N PRO A 219 -0.94 15.55 -10.44
CA PRO A 219 -2.06 15.81 -11.34
C PRO A 219 -2.52 17.25 -11.21
N TRP A 220 -2.96 17.84 -12.32
CA TRP A 220 -3.43 19.22 -12.33
C TRP A 220 -4.95 19.29 -12.22
N GLY A 221 -5.46 19.94 -11.17
CA GLY A 221 -6.88 20.19 -10.95
C GLY A 221 -7.34 21.48 -11.66
N ALA A 222 -7.46 21.40 -12.98
CA ALA A 222 -7.90 22.54 -13.81
C ALA A 222 -9.36 22.92 -13.58
N GLU A 223 -10.17 21.96 -13.12
CA GLU A 223 -11.60 22.10 -12.87
C GLU A 223 -11.93 22.86 -11.58
N TYR A 224 -10.99 23.02 -10.68
CA TYR A 224 -11.20 23.76 -9.43
C TYR A 224 -11.34 25.26 -9.68
N ALA A 225 -12.14 25.96 -8.87
CA ALA A 225 -12.32 27.39 -8.95
C ALA A 225 -10.98 28.16 -8.90
N LYS A 226 -9.98 27.59 -8.24
CA LYS A 226 -8.58 28.01 -8.28
C LYS A 226 -7.76 26.82 -8.75
N PRO A 227 -7.39 26.73 -10.04
CA PRO A 227 -6.57 25.66 -10.57
C PRO A 227 -5.25 25.49 -9.79
N GLN A 228 -4.92 24.24 -9.45
CA GLN A 228 -3.76 23.93 -8.60
C GLN A 228 -3.28 22.48 -8.81
N PRO A 229 -2.04 22.16 -8.42
CA PRO A 229 -1.62 20.76 -8.33
C PRO A 229 -2.48 20.01 -7.30
N VAL A 230 -2.85 18.78 -7.61
CA VAL A 230 -3.55 17.90 -6.69
C VAL A 230 -2.50 17.01 -6.01
N ARG A 231 -1.98 17.46 -4.87
CA ARG A 231 -1.01 16.67 -4.12
C ARG A 231 -1.54 15.27 -3.89
N THR A 232 -0.73 14.27 -4.24
CA THR A 232 -1.10 12.86 -4.15
C THR A 232 -0.26 12.19 -3.06
N CYS A 233 -0.90 11.80 -1.95
CA CYS A 233 -0.25 11.28 -0.75
C CYS A 233 -0.58 9.82 -0.47
N TYR A 234 0.07 9.29 0.55
CA TYR A 234 -0.12 7.93 1.08
C TYR A 234 -0.05 6.84 0.00
N PRO A 235 0.88 6.94 -0.97
CA PRO A 235 0.86 6.07 -2.13
C PRO A 235 1.34 4.67 -1.79
N ALA A 236 0.61 3.67 -2.29
CA ALA A 236 1.18 2.34 -2.48
C ALA A 236 2.09 2.40 -3.71
N VAL A 237 3.37 2.16 -3.51
CA VAL A 237 4.38 2.13 -4.58
C VAL A 237 4.89 0.71 -4.75
N GLY A 238 4.96 0.23 -5.98
CA GLY A 238 5.54 -1.06 -6.35
C GLY A 238 6.68 -0.88 -7.33
N LEU A 239 7.73 -1.68 -7.18
CA LEU A 239 8.89 -1.72 -8.06
C LEU A 239 9.11 -3.15 -8.56
N SER A 240 9.35 -3.28 -9.87
CA SER A 240 9.77 -4.52 -10.50
C SER A 240 10.91 -4.19 -11.46
N ASP A 241 12.13 -4.55 -11.12
CA ASP A 241 13.37 -4.09 -11.74
C ASP A 241 13.43 -2.56 -11.78
N ARG A 242 13.20 -1.96 -12.95
CA ARG A 242 13.16 -0.51 -13.21
C ARG A 242 11.76 0.03 -13.47
N THR A 243 10.79 -0.87 -13.55
CA THR A 243 9.39 -0.50 -13.72
C THR A 243 8.81 -0.10 -12.37
N VAL A 244 8.24 1.09 -12.28
CA VAL A 244 7.62 1.61 -11.06
C VAL A 244 6.15 1.92 -11.28
N HIS A 245 5.35 1.62 -10.27
CA HIS A 245 3.93 1.90 -10.20
C HIS A 245 3.64 2.68 -8.93
N PHE A 246 2.88 3.76 -9.04
CA PHE A 246 2.52 4.65 -7.94
C PHE A 246 1.00 4.83 -7.92
N PHE A 247 0.37 4.55 -6.78
CA PHE A 247 -1.07 4.63 -6.57
C PHE A 247 -1.38 5.38 -5.27
N GLY A 248 -1.92 6.58 -5.36
CA GLY A 248 -2.13 7.45 -4.22
C GLY A 248 -3.43 8.25 -4.27
N VAL A 249 -3.74 8.96 -3.19
CA VAL A 249 -4.98 9.71 -3.00
C VAL A 249 -4.72 11.21 -2.96
N SER A 250 -5.66 12.00 -3.47
CA SER A 250 -5.68 13.47 -3.32
C SER A 250 -5.56 13.84 -1.84
N ASP A 251 -4.71 14.80 -1.55
CA ASP A 251 -4.50 15.35 -0.20
C ASP A 251 -4.24 16.86 -0.34
N ILE A 252 -5.30 17.60 -0.62
CA ILE A 252 -5.32 19.05 -0.78
C ILE A 252 -6.35 19.66 0.16
N LEU A 253 -6.23 20.93 0.42
CA LEU A 253 -7.29 21.66 1.12
C LEU A 253 -8.57 21.61 0.28
N GLU A 254 -9.72 21.44 0.93
CA GLU A 254 -11.04 21.43 0.30
C GLU A 254 -11.16 22.54 -0.77
N PRO A 255 -11.19 22.19 -2.07
CA PRO A 255 -11.18 23.17 -3.14
C PRO A 255 -12.54 23.82 -3.37
N ASN A 256 -13.64 23.17 -2.94
CA ASN A 256 -14.99 23.72 -2.99
C ASN A 256 -15.20 24.67 -1.82
N LEU A 257 -15.22 25.98 -2.08
CA LEU A 257 -15.29 27.02 -1.05
C LEU A 257 -16.58 26.97 -0.23
N ALA A 258 -17.72 26.58 -0.82
CA ALA A 258 -18.98 26.45 -0.09
C ALA A 258 -18.93 25.30 0.91
N TRP A 259 -18.40 24.14 0.50
CA TRP A 259 -18.22 23.01 1.40
C TRP A 259 -17.17 23.29 2.48
N ARG A 260 -16.07 23.94 2.11
CA ARG A 260 -15.02 24.33 3.06
C ARG A 260 -15.55 25.29 4.13
N SER A 261 -16.29 26.31 3.75
CA SER A 261 -16.88 27.26 4.69
C SER A 261 -17.87 26.56 5.63
N PHE A 262 -18.74 25.71 5.10
CA PHE A 262 -19.70 24.98 5.92
C PHE A 262 -19.02 23.98 6.87
N LYS A 263 -18.01 23.25 6.42
CA LYS A 263 -17.23 22.35 7.30
C LYS A 263 -16.51 23.14 8.40
N LYS A 264 -16.00 24.33 8.08
CA LYS A 264 -15.40 25.23 9.08
C LYS A 264 -16.44 25.70 10.12
N GLU A 265 -17.66 26.06 9.70
CA GLU A 265 -18.75 26.38 10.63
C GLU A 265 -19.03 25.24 11.62
N LEU A 266 -19.02 23.98 11.14
CA LEU A 266 -19.26 22.79 11.94
C LEU A 266 -18.10 22.41 12.88
N THR A 267 -16.86 22.61 12.48
CA THR A 267 -15.68 22.04 13.16
C THR A 267 -14.77 23.06 13.81
N GLY A 268 -14.90 24.36 13.45
CA GLY A 268 -13.98 25.42 13.85
C GLY A 268 -12.60 25.34 13.19
N LYS A 269 -12.35 24.38 12.29
CA LYS A 269 -11.03 24.15 11.67
C LYS A 269 -10.90 24.85 10.34
N GLU A 270 -9.77 25.55 10.15
CA GLU A 270 -9.42 26.23 8.88
C GLU A 270 -8.99 25.24 7.79
N TRP A 271 -8.38 24.13 8.19
CA TRP A 271 -7.85 23.11 7.31
C TRP A 271 -8.73 21.86 7.36
N ASP A 272 -9.30 21.54 6.23
CA ASP A 272 -9.99 20.29 5.98
C ASP A 272 -9.50 19.75 4.63
N TYR A 273 -8.91 18.56 4.66
CA TYR A 273 -8.28 17.98 3.49
C TYR A 273 -9.26 17.13 2.72
N ASP A 274 -9.09 17.15 1.41
CA ASP A 274 -9.81 16.36 0.44
C ASP A 274 -9.07 15.05 0.16
N PHE A 275 -9.77 13.92 0.34
CA PHE A 275 -9.32 12.58 0.01
C PHE A 275 -10.35 11.92 -0.91
N ARG A 276 -10.63 12.52 -2.07
CA ARG A 276 -11.76 12.14 -2.93
C ARG A 276 -11.37 11.59 -4.29
N ARG A 277 -10.09 11.67 -4.66
CA ARG A 277 -9.60 11.21 -5.96
C ARG A 277 -8.43 10.26 -5.78
N LEU A 278 -8.46 9.14 -6.52
CA LEU A 278 -7.36 8.19 -6.57
C LEU A 278 -6.67 8.29 -7.91
N PHE A 279 -5.36 8.40 -7.87
CA PHE A 279 -4.52 8.54 -9.04
C PHE A 279 -3.52 7.39 -9.12
N TYR A 280 -3.30 6.94 -10.34
CA TYR A 280 -2.27 5.98 -10.69
C TYR A 280 -1.36 6.56 -11.76
N ILE A 281 -0.07 6.28 -11.64
CA ILE A 281 0.94 6.60 -12.64
C ILE A 281 2.02 5.53 -12.65
N TRP A 282 2.69 5.35 -13.76
CA TRP A 282 3.75 4.38 -13.88
C TRP A 282 4.85 4.84 -14.83
N ASN A 283 6.00 4.16 -14.74
CA ASN A 283 7.14 4.34 -15.63
C ASN A 283 7.73 2.97 -15.94
N ALA A 284 7.97 2.66 -17.20
CA ALA A 284 8.45 1.36 -17.65
C ALA A 284 9.96 1.15 -17.38
N ASP A 285 10.75 2.21 -17.40
CA ASP A 285 12.18 2.19 -17.05
C ASP A 285 12.59 3.56 -16.49
N VAL A 286 12.64 3.70 -15.17
CA VAL A 286 12.97 4.97 -14.48
C VAL A 286 14.39 5.48 -14.76
N THR A 287 15.24 4.67 -15.39
CA THR A 287 16.60 5.09 -15.79
C THR A 287 16.67 5.68 -17.20
N ARG A 288 15.59 5.56 -17.99
CA ARG A 288 15.56 5.93 -19.41
C ARG A 288 14.38 6.77 -19.83
N GLU A 289 13.24 6.59 -19.20
CA GLU A 289 11.97 7.17 -19.63
C GLU A 289 11.38 8.09 -18.54
N GLY A 290 10.46 8.98 -18.97
CA GLY A 290 9.62 9.75 -18.07
C GLY A 290 8.38 8.96 -17.61
N PHE A 291 7.73 9.44 -16.57
CA PHE A 291 6.44 8.91 -16.14
C PHE A 291 5.39 9.08 -17.23
N ARG A 292 4.52 8.10 -17.38
CA ARG A 292 3.35 8.18 -18.26
C ARG A 292 2.33 9.19 -17.69
N PRO A 293 1.32 9.63 -18.46
CA PRO A 293 0.26 10.48 -17.91
C PRO A 293 -0.45 9.86 -16.73
N TRP A 294 -0.90 10.71 -15.80
CA TRP A 294 -1.74 10.29 -14.68
C TRP A 294 -3.06 9.70 -15.14
N VAL A 295 -3.49 8.62 -14.48
CA VAL A 295 -4.78 7.97 -14.66
C VAL A 295 -5.59 8.15 -13.39
N GLU A 296 -6.78 8.76 -13.49
CA GLU A 296 -7.72 8.82 -12.37
C GLU A 296 -8.45 7.47 -12.25
N VAL A 297 -8.17 6.75 -11.16
CA VAL A 297 -8.73 5.42 -10.90
C VAL A 297 -10.15 5.51 -10.35
N ALA A 298 -10.38 6.44 -9.44
CA ALA A 298 -11.69 6.66 -8.81
C ALA A 298 -11.83 8.12 -8.37
N SER A 299 -13.08 8.60 -8.35
CA SER A 299 -13.41 9.95 -7.87
C SER A 299 -14.74 9.99 -7.14
N ARG A 300 -14.80 10.78 -6.07
CA ARG A 300 -16.02 11.12 -5.31
C ARG A 300 -16.22 12.64 -5.23
N GLU A 301 -15.65 13.37 -6.17
CA GLU A 301 -15.81 14.85 -6.26
C GLU A 301 -17.28 15.27 -6.33
N ALA A 302 -18.13 14.57 -7.10
CA ALA A 302 -19.53 14.94 -7.29
C ALA A 302 -20.37 14.93 -6.00
N THR A 303 -19.97 14.18 -4.99
CA THR A 303 -20.74 13.97 -3.75
C THR A 303 -19.93 14.27 -2.48
N ALA A 304 -18.75 14.85 -2.62
CA ALA A 304 -17.81 15.05 -1.52
C ALA A 304 -17.58 13.78 -0.68
N GLY A 305 -17.67 12.62 -1.30
CA GLY A 305 -17.39 11.35 -0.64
C GLY A 305 -15.92 11.19 -0.30
N GLY A 306 -15.48 9.97 -0.06
CA GLY A 306 -14.08 9.70 0.23
C GLY A 306 -13.60 8.43 -0.47
N VAL A 307 -12.32 8.42 -0.81
CA VAL A 307 -11.62 7.25 -1.34
C VAL A 307 -10.31 7.07 -0.57
N TRP A 308 -9.86 5.83 -0.40
CA TRP A 308 -8.63 5.56 0.31
C TRP A 308 -7.89 4.36 -0.29
N PRO A 309 -6.62 4.53 -0.73
CA PRO A 309 -5.84 3.43 -1.29
C PRO A 309 -5.54 2.41 -0.20
N CYS A 310 -5.85 1.15 -0.47
CA CYS A 310 -5.53 0.05 0.42
C CYS A 310 -4.19 -0.58 0.05
N ASP A 311 -4.04 -1.06 -1.19
CA ASP A 311 -2.82 -1.74 -1.61
C ASP A 311 -2.63 -1.76 -3.12
N LEU A 312 -1.41 -2.12 -3.53
CA LEU A 312 -0.97 -2.37 -4.90
C LEU A 312 -0.13 -3.65 -4.93
N TRP A 313 -0.41 -4.52 -5.88
CA TRP A 313 0.41 -5.70 -6.15
C TRP A 313 0.74 -5.81 -7.65
N ILE A 314 2.00 -6.12 -7.96
CA ILE A 314 2.47 -6.33 -9.33
C ILE A 314 2.45 -7.84 -9.60
N GLU A 315 1.68 -8.25 -10.61
CA GLU A 315 1.65 -9.62 -11.08
C GLU A 315 3.00 -10.03 -11.70
N PRO A 316 3.34 -11.32 -11.72
CA PRO A 316 4.55 -11.80 -12.41
C PRO A 316 4.61 -11.40 -13.88
N GLY A 317 3.46 -11.17 -14.53
CA GLY A 317 3.35 -10.69 -15.92
C GLY A 317 3.42 -9.17 -16.09
N GLY A 318 3.64 -8.40 -15.01
CA GLY A 318 3.79 -6.94 -15.03
C GLY A 318 2.46 -6.15 -14.99
N ALA A 319 1.31 -6.80 -15.01
CA ALA A 319 0.03 -6.14 -14.72
C ALA A 319 -0.07 -5.83 -13.22
N VAL A 320 -0.92 -4.87 -12.86
CA VAL A 320 -1.03 -4.37 -11.48
C VAL A 320 -2.45 -4.50 -10.96
N GLN A 321 -2.57 -5.04 -9.76
CA GLN A 321 -3.81 -5.08 -9.01
C GLN A 321 -3.86 -3.90 -8.04
N LEU A 322 -4.96 -3.14 -8.06
CA LEU A 322 -5.21 -2.02 -7.15
C LEU A 322 -6.43 -2.30 -6.27
N LEU A 323 -6.32 -1.94 -5.01
CA LEU A 323 -7.35 -2.14 -3.99
C LEU A 323 -7.59 -0.83 -3.24
N TRP A 324 -8.87 -0.43 -3.07
CA TRP A 324 -9.23 0.78 -2.33
C TRP A 324 -10.59 0.68 -1.68
N THR A 325 -10.83 1.51 -0.66
CA THR A 325 -12.15 1.71 -0.07
C THR A 325 -12.75 3.03 -0.54
N GLU A 326 -14.09 3.08 -0.60
CA GLU A 326 -14.85 4.26 -0.93
C GLU A 326 -16.00 4.46 0.05
N ARG A 327 -16.36 5.72 0.29
CA ARG A 327 -17.66 6.13 0.83
C ARG A 327 -18.33 7.11 -0.11
N ALA A 328 -19.65 7.03 -0.25
CA ALA A 328 -20.37 7.80 -1.27
C ALA A 328 -20.41 9.30 -0.97
N ILE A 329 -20.49 9.69 0.31
CA ILE A 329 -20.74 11.08 0.71
C ILE A 329 -19.99 11.43 2.01
N ASP A 330 -19.62 12.69 2.18
CA ASP A 330 -19.26 13.25 3.48
C ASP A 330 -20.51 13.58 4.27
N GLU A 331 -20.77 12.85 5.36
CA GLU A 331 -21.96 13.01 6.18
C GLU A 331 -22.17 14.43 6.72
N ARG A 332 -21.09 15.16 6.94
CA ARG A 332 -21.14 16.55 7.38
C ARG A 332 -21.86 17.46 6.38
N LEU A 333 -21.78 17.10 5.09
CA LEU A 333 -22.33 17.89 3.99
C LEU A 333 -23.73 17.41 3.55
N ARG A 334 -24.17 16.23 4.00
CA ARG A 334 -25.41 15.58 3.54
C ARG A 334 -26.61 16.52 3.58
N THR A 335 -26.99 16.98 4.75
CA THR A 335 -28.25 17.73 4.96
C THR A 335 -28.33 18.98 4.11
N ARG A 336 -27.22 19.66 3.88
CA ARG A 336 -27.21 20.96 3.18
C ARG A 336 -27.00 20.83 1.68
N PHE A 337 -26.16 19.89 1.26
CA PHE A 337 -25.72 19.84 -0.14
C PHE A 337 -26.15 18.57 -0.88
N PHE A 338 -26.41 17.47 -0.16
CA PHE A 338 -26.65 16.16 -0.74
C PHE A 338 -27.79 15.39 -0.07
N PRO A 339 -28.98 16.01 0.18
CA PRO A 339 -30.04 15.38 0.99
C PRO A 339 -30.56 14.07 0.38
N GLU A 340 -30.49 13.93 -0.95
CA GLU A 340 -31.01 12.75 -1.66
C GLU A 340 -29.94 11.65 -1.85
N VAL A 341 -28.67 11.94 -1.56
CA VAL A 341 -27.59 10.95 -1.77
C VAL A 341 -27.58 9.94 -0.63
N LYS A 342 -27.70 8.67 -0.99
CA LYS A 342 -27.59 7.57 -0.03
C LYS A 342 -26.14 7.22 0.26
N GLN A 343 -25.83 6.99 1.55
CA GLN A 343 -24.51 6.53 1.93
C GLN A 343 -24.27 5.10 1.47
N SER A 344 -23.10 4.89 0.94
CA SER A 344 -22.55 3.54 0.74
C SER A 344 -21.07 3.51 1.08
N HIS A 345 -20.62 2.34 1.51
CA HIS A 345 -19.22 2.02 1.73
C HIS A 345 -18.87 0.78 0.93
N SER A 346 -17.78 0.81 0.20
CA SER A 346 -17.38 -0.34 -0.61
C SER A 346 -15.87 -0.57 -0.59
N LEU A 347 -15.48 -1.85 -0.74
CA LEU A 347 -14.15 -2.26 -1.13
C LEU A 347 -14.16 -2.50 -2.62
N ARG A 348 -13.25 -1.84 -3.32
CA ARG A 348 -13.14 -1.84 -4.78
C ARG A 348 -11.80 -2.40 -5.23
N HIS A 349 -11.81 -2.96 -6.42
CA HIS A 349 -10.65 -3.54 -7.07
C HIS A 349 -10.65 -3.21 -8.56
N VAL A 350 -9.43 -3.07 -9.14
CA VAL A 350 -9.21 -2.99 -10.58
C VAL A 350 -7.85 -3.60 -10.94
N ARG A 351 -7.80 -4.27 -12.07
CA ARG A 351 -6.56 -4.70 -12.72
C ARG A 351 -6.15 -3.67 -13.78
N ILE A 352 -4.87 -3.30 -13.79
CA ILE A 352 -4.30 -2.40 -14.80
C ILE A 352 -3.25 -3.16 -15.60
N ASP A 353 -3.32 -3.11 -16.91
CA ASP A 353 -2.30 -3.66 -17.79
C ASP A 353 -1.70 -2.54 -18.64
N ARG A 354 -0.38 -2.31 -18.52
CA ARG A 354 0.35 -1.25 -19.25
C ARG A 354 -0.35 0.11 -19.23
N GLY A 355 -0.85 0.50 -18.04
CA GLY A 355 -1.52 1.77 -17.82
C GLY A 355 -3.00 1.80 -18.24
N GLN A 356 -3.54 0.73 -18.79
CA GLN A 356 -4.95 0.63 -19.18
C GLN A 356 -5.76 0.03 -18.03
N LEU A 357 -6.78 0.76 -17.58
CA LEU A 357 -7.73 0.30 -16.56
C LEU A 357 -8.62 -0.79 -17.16
N GLY A 358 -8.69 -1.94 -16.48
CA GLY A 358 -9.69 -2.97 -16.71
C GLY A 358 -11.02 -2.64 -16.03
N ASP A 359 -11.89 -3.64 -15.95
CA ASP A 359 -13.18 -3.51 -15.27
C ASP A 359 -12.99 -3.29 -13.75
N ARG A 360 -13.78 -2.38 -13.18
CA ARG A 360 -13.80 -2.13 -11.74
C ARG A 360 -14.76 -3.09 -11.07
N HIS A 361 -14.28 -3.82 -10.09
CA HIS A 361 -15.06 -4.79 -9.32
C HIS A 361 -15.40 -4.25 -7.94
N THR A 362 -16.63 -4.51 -7.49
CA THR A 362 -17.06 -4.28 -6.10
C THR A 362 -16.89 -5.60 -5.35
N LEU A 363 -15.90 -5.65 -4.46
CA LEU A 363 -15.63 -6.84 -3.66
C LEU A 363 -16.55 -6.93 -2.43
N SER A 364 -16.88 -5.80 -1.83
CA SER A 364 -17.81 -5.69 -0.71
C SER A 364 -18.53 -4.35 -0.76
N GLU A 365 -19.80 -4.32 -0.39
CA GLU A 365 -20.58 -3.10 -0.34
C GLU A 365 -21.58 -3.15 0.83
N SER A 366 -21.70 -2.01 1.52
CA SER A 366 -22.74 -1.75 2.51
C SER A 366 -23.44 -0.45 2.16
N THR A 367 -24.76 -0.45 2.11
CA THR A 367 -25.57 0.71 1.81
C THR A 367 -26.60 0.96 2.91
N GLU A 368 -27.18 2.16 2.98
CA GLU A 368 -28.26 2.46 3.92
C GLU A 368 -29.48 1.55 3.75
N THR A 369 -29.74 1.10 2.52
CA THR A 369 -30.88 0.22 2.21
C THR A 369 -30.56 -1.26 2.35
N LYS A 370 -29.26 -1.62 2.32
CA LYS A 370 -28.74 -2.98 2.49
C LYS A 370 -27.48 -2.93 3.37
N PRO A 371 -27.66 -2.74 4.68
CA PRO A 371 -26.53 -2.74 5.61
C PRO A 371 -25.78 -4.06 5.61
N ALA A 372 -24.46 -3.98 5.57
CA ALA A 372 -23.54 -5.10 5.68
C ALA A 372 -22.32 -4.67 6.50
N PRO A 373 -21.52 -5.59 7.05
CA PRO A 373 -20.29 -5.25 7.75
C PRO A 373 -19.35 -4.44 6.86
N LEU A 374 -18.78 -3.34 7.42
CA LEU A 374 -17.96 -2.38 6.68
C LEU A 374 -16.51 -2.83 6.62
N VAL A 375 -15.95 -2.96 5.43
CA VAL A 375 -14.50 -3.13 5.26
C VAL A 375 -13.81 -1.78 5.46
N THR A 376 -12.94 -1.69 6.48
CA THR A 376 -12.24 -0.45 6.86
C THR A 376 -10.75 -0.46 6.50
N ALA A 377 -10.17 -1.64 6.31
CA ALA A 377 -8.78 -1.82 5.87
C ALA A 377 -8.65 -3.10 5.06
N ALA A 378 -7.77 -3.09 4.06
CA ALA A 378 -7.50 -4.26 3.22
C ALA A 378 -6.04 -4.25 2.73
N ARG A 379 -5.45 -5.46 2.54
CA ARG A 379 -4.11 -5.66 1.99
C ARG A 379 -4.08 -6.92 1.14
N PHE A 380 -3.27 -6.89 0.08
CA PHE A 380 -2.96 -8.07 -0.71
C PHE A 380 -1.97 -8.99 0.01
N HIS A 381 -2.11 -10.28 -0.21
CA HIS A 381 -1.15 -11.29 0.23
C HIS A 381 -1.00 -12.38 -0.84
N PRO A 382 0.08 -12.34 -1.64
CA PRO A 382 0.36 -13.39 -2.62
C PRO A 382 0.93 -14.63 -1.92
N LEU A 383 0.36 -15.79 -2.20
CA LEU A 383 0.85 -17.09 -1.78
C LEU A 383 1.95 -17.62 -2.70
N ARG A 384 2.71 -18.61 -2.23
CA ARG A 384 3.76 -19.26 -3.05
C ARG A 384 3.23 -20.01 -4.26
N ASP A 385 1.99 -20.48 -4.20
CA ASP A 385 1.32 -21.19 -5.29
C ASP A 385 0.74 -20.27 -6.37
N GLY A 386 0.90 -18.95 -6.20
CA GLY A 386 0.45 -17.92 -7.15
C GLY A 386 -0.95 -17.38 -6.89
N ARG A 387 -1.70 -17.92 -5.92
CA ARG A 387 -2.98 -17.34 -5.50
C ARG A 387 -2.75 -15.97 -4.87
N LEU A 388 -3.66 -15.05 -5.14
CA LEU A 388 -3.68 -13.72 -4.51
C LEU A 388 -4.80 -13.66 -3.49
N LEU A 389 -4.46 -13.40 -2.26
CA LEU A 389 -5.42 -13.23 -1.18
C LEU A 389 -5.59 -11.75 -0.83
N VAL A 390 -6.77 -11.42 -0.30
CA VAL A 390 -7.06 -10.11 0.31
C VAL A 390 -7.38 -10.34 1.78
N PHE A 391 -6.56 -9.78 2.65
CA PHE A 391 -6.80 -9.72 4.08
C PHE A 391 -7.50 -8.41 4.44
N THR A 392 -8.56 -8.47 5.24
CA THR A 392 -9.40 -7.32 5.57
C THR A 392 -9.67 -7.20 7.06
N HIS A 393 -9.90 -5.96 7.50
CA HIS A 393 -10.64 -5.67 8.73
C HIS A 393 -12.07 -5.28 8.40
N VAL A 394 -13.01 -5.88 9.10
CA VAL A 394 -14.43 -5.61 8.98
C VAL A 394 -14.94 -5.07 10.30
N SER A 395 -15.63 -3.94 10.30
CA SER A 395 -16.25 -3.32 11.49
C SER A 395 -17.70 -3.72 11.63
N GLY A 396 -18.26 -3.52 12.84
CA GLY A 396 -19.66 -3.83 13.19
C GLY A 396 -19.78 -4.97 14.18
N SER A 397 -21.03 -5.42 14.45
CA SER A 397 -21.32 -6.48 15.43
C SER A 397 -20.68 -7.83 15.12
N GLU A 398 -20.49 -8.12 13.83
CA GLU A 398 -19.76 -9.29 13.33
C GLU A 398 -18.36 -8.92 12.86
N GLY A 399 -17.78 -7.89 13.47
CA GLY A 399 -16.46 -7.36 13.12
C GLY A 399 -15.35 -8.36 13.37
N GLY A 400 -14.19 -8.12 12.72
CA GLY A 400 -13.01 -8.96 12.84
C GLY A 400 -12.16 -8.94 11.59
N ASN A 401 -11.17 -9.81 11.54
CA ASN A 401 -10.33 -9.95 10.34
C ASN A 401 -10.82 -11.13 9.50
N ARG A 402 -10.81 -10.92 8.20
CA ARG A 402 -11.23 -11.91 7.21
C ARG A 402 -10.22 -11.99 6.08
N ILE A 403 -10.18 -13.13 5.42
CA ILE A 403 -9.34 -13.38 4.26
C ILE A 403 -10.16 -14.07 3.16
N ALA A 404 -9.93 -13.68 1.91
CA ALA A 404 -10.55 -14.30 0.75
C ALA A 404 -9.58 -14.31 -0.42
N GLU A 405 -9.74 -15.23 -1.34
CA GLU A 405 -9.00 -15.27 -2.59
C GLU A 405 -9.59 -14.26 -3.58
N LEU A 406 -8.75 -13.44 -4.19
CA LEU A 406 -9.09 -12.64 -5.36
C LEU A 406 -8.79 -13.48 -6.60
N LYS A 407 -9.84 -13.86 -7.32
CA LYS A 407 -9.73 -14.67 -8.53
C LYS A 407 -9.25 -13.85 -9.73
N GLN A 408 -8.76 -14.51 -10.75
CA GLN A 408 -8.24 -13.86 -11.97
C GLN A 408 -9.30 -13.03 -12.70
N ASP A 409 -10.58 -13.39 -12.59
CA ASP A 409 -11.71 -12.64 -13.16
C ASP A 409 -12.09 -11.42 -12.33
N GLY A 410 -11.35 -11.11 -11.27
CA GLY A 410 -11.62 -9.99 -10.35
C GLY A 410 -12.73 -10.24 -9.35
N THR A 411 -13.27 -11.45 -9.28
CA THR A 411 -14.29 -11.82 -8.29
C THR A 411 -13.66 -12.28 -6.98
N TRP A 412 -14.43 -12.21 -5.91
CA TRP A 412 -14.03 -12.58 -4.57
C TRP A 412 -14.43 -14.05 -4.28
N GLY A 413 -13.51 -14.84 -3.78
CA GLY A 413 -13.78 -16.18 -3.29
C GLY A 413 -14.56 -16.21 -1.98
N ALA A 414 -14.79 -17.39 -1.45
CA ALA A 414 -15.39 -17.54 -0.12
C ALA A 414 -14.53 -16.86 0.94
N THR A 415 -15.18 -16.07 1.80
CA THR A 415 -14.51 -15.33 2.88
C THR A 415 -14.36 -16.22 4.11
N VAL A 416 -13.14 -16.33 4.64
CA VAL A 416 -12.81 -17.08 5.84
C VAL A 416 -12.48 -16.11 6.97
N THR A 417 -13.06 -16.33 8.15
CA THR A 417 -12.73 -15.57 9.36
C THR A 417 -11.35 -16.00 9.87
N VAL A 418 -10.49 -15.03 10.16
CA VAL A 418 -9.18 -15.27 10.77
C VAL A 418 -9.36 -15.26 12.29
N PRO A 419 -9.06 -16.37 13.00
CA PRO A 419 -9.38 -16.52 14.42
C PRO A 419 -8.35 -15.81 15.33
N LEU A 420 -8.18 -14.50 15.14
CA LEU A 420 -7.39 -13.64 16.01
C LEU A 420 -8.13 -13.39 17.33
N THR A 421 -7.41 -13.37 18.44
CA THR A 421 -7.96 -13.03 19.77
C THR A 421 -8.47 -11.62 19.81
N ARG A 422 -7.76 -10.70 19.15
CA ARG A 422 -8.16 -9.31 18.97
C ARG A 422 -7.98 -8.90 17.50
N ALA A 423 -9.02 -8.31 16.93
CA ALA A 423 -8.98 -7.88 15.55
C ALA A 423 -7.98 -6.75 15.32
N PHE A 424 -7.15 -6.86 14.28
CA PHE A 424 -6.32 -5.77 13.77
C PHE A 424 -7.20 -4.76 13.03
N THR A 425 -7.29 -3.55 13.55
CA THR A 425 -8.14 -2.47 13.02
C THR A 425 -7.42 -1.58 12.01
N SER A 426 -6.10 -1.43 12.18
CA SER A 426 -5.19 -0.78 11.23
C SER A 426 -3.88 -1.58 11.20
N PHE A 427 -3.39 -1.90 10.01
CA PHE A 427 -2.24 -2.81 9.89
C PHE A 427 -1.42 -2.59 8.62
N PHE A 428 -0.14 -2.90 8.75
CA PHE A 428 0.78 -3.19 7.65
C PHE A 428 0.92 -4.70 7.49
N THR A 429 1.32 -5.14 6.30
CA THR A 429 1.72 -6.52 6.00
C THR A 429 3.16 -6.56 5.54
N ALA A 430 3.83 -7.68 5.73
CA ALA A 430 5.05 -7.99 5.01
C ALA A 430 4.69 -8.22 3.53
N THR A 431 4.98 -7.25 2.69
CA THR A 431 4.48 -7.17 1.31
C THR A 431 5.59 -7.27 0.26
N PRO A 432 5.32 -7.80 -0.95
CA PRO A 432 6.28 -7.78 -2.05
C PRO A 432 6.78 -6.37 -2.42
N ARG A 433 5.98 -5.34 -2.23
CA ARG A 433 6.40 -3.94 -2.42
C ARG A 433 7.56 -3.51 -1.52
N ALA A 434 7.78 -4.22 -0.42
CA ALA A 434 8.92 -4.06 0.47
C ALA A 434 9.94 -5.20 0.34
N GLY A 435 9.94 -5.91 -0.78
CA GLY A 435 10.89 -6.99 -1.08
C GLY A 435 10.59 -8.34 -0.43
N THR A 436 9.55 -8.45 0.41
CA THR A 436 9.14 -9.74 0.98
C THR A 436 8.67 -10.69 -0.13
N GLN A 437 9.18 -11.91 -0.14
CA GLN A 437 8.77 -12.90 -1.13
C GLN A 437 7.36 -13.46 -0.84
N PRO A 438 6.58 -13.87 -1.87
CA PRO A 438 5.32 -14.58 -1.70
C PRO A 438 5.46 -15.73 -0.71
N SER A 439 4.51 -15.88 0.21
CA SER A 439 4.63 -16.76 1.38
C SER A 439 3.29 -17.33 1.81
N ASP A 440 3.31 -18.56 2.38
CA ASP A 440 2.17 -19.12 3.09
C ASP A 440 1.96 -18.49 4.48
N TYR A 441 2.83 -17.55 4.85
CA TYR A 441 2.75 -16.80 6.11
C TYR A 441 2.39 -15.34 5.82
N LEU A 442 1.22 -14.92 6.29
CA LEU A 442 0.81 -13.53 6.37
C LEU A 442 1.28 -12.97 7.72
N ASP A 443 2.14 -11.97 7.68
CA ASP A 443 2.58 -11.21 8.84
C ASP A 443 1.83 -9.88 8.90
N LEU A 444 1.34 -9.55 10.09
CA LEU A 444 0.64 -8.31 10.41
C LEU A 444 1.38 -7.51 11.47
N LEU A 445 1.42 -6.20 11.32
CA LEU A 445 1.87 -5.25 12.32
C LEU A 445 0.89 -4.10 12.42
N GLY A 446 0.36 -3.81 13.60
CA GLY A 446 -0.61 -2.72 13.69
C GLY A 446 -1.29 -2.57 15.05
N THR A 447 -2.39 -1.82 15.04
CA THR A 447 -3.24 -1.64 16.21
C THR A 447 -4.36 -2.66 16.24
N VAL A 448 -4.73 -3.10 17.42
CA VAL A 448 -5.82 -4.06 17.64
C VAL A 448 -6.97 -3.43 18.44
N ALA A 449 -8.15 -3.99 18.28
CA ALA A 449 -9.34 -3.55 19.01
C ALA A 449 -9.12 -3.60 20.52
N GLY A 450 -9.48 -2.53 21.23
CA GLY A 450 -9.39 -2.44 22.69
C GLY A 450 -7.97 -2.33 23.25
N SER A 451 -6.98 -1.97 22.42
CA SER A 451 -5.60 -1.73 22.86
C SER A 451 -5.15 -0.33 22.50
N ASP A 452 -4.91 0.50 23.51
CA ASP A 452 -4.44 1.86 23.32
C ASP A 452 -2.90 1.93 23.37
N HIS A 453 -2.32 2.73 22.48
CA HIS A 453 -0.89 3.06 22.45
C HIS A 453 0.05 1.85 22.41
N ALA A 454 -0.41 0.74 21.81
CA ALA A 454 0.41 -0.44 21.59
C ALA A 454 0.39 -0.89 20.13
N ILE A 455 1.50 -1.40 19.68
CA ILE A 455 1.65 -2.03 18.37
C ILE A 455 1.78 -3.54 18.58
N HIS A 456 0.95 -4.26 17.85
CA HIS A 456 0.84 -5.71 17.92
C HIS A 456 1.35 -6.34 16.62
N TYR A 457 1.77 -7.58 16.73
CA TYR A 457 2.19 -8.43 15.63
C TYR A 457 1.38 -9.71 15.65
N ALA A 458 1.04 -10.21 14.45
CA ALA A 458 0.53 -11.56 14.30
C ALA A 458 1.16 -12.25 13.09
N ARG A 459 1.32 -13.59 13.21
CA ARG A 459 1.68 -14.49 12.11
C ARG A 459 0.54 -15.46 11.86
N ILE A 460 0.06 -15.46 10.63
CA ILE A 460 -1.04 -16.30 10.19
C ILE A 460 -0.53 -17.20 9.07
N ARG A 461 -0.70 -18.50 9.24
CA ARG A 461 -0.43 -19.47 8.19
C ARG A 461 -1.68 -19.68 7.36
N VAL A 462 -1.53 -19.59 6.04
CA VAL A 462 -2.62 -19.78 5.08
C VAL A 462 -2.22 -20.86 4.09
N ARG A 463 -3.13 -21.79 3.82
CA ARG A 463 -2.92 -22.92 2.90
C ARG A 463 -4.13 -23.16 2.03
#